data_e0797d218ef2ff0ae41e4babf8151458
#
_entry.id   e0797d218ef2ff0ae41e4babf8151458
#
_cell.length_a   1.000
_cell.length_b   1.000
_cell.length_c   1.000
_cell.angle_alpha   90.00
_cell.angle_beta   90.00
_cell.angle_gamma   90.00
#
_symmetry.space_group_name_H-M   'P 1'
#
loop_
_entity.id
_entity.type
_entity.pdbx_description
1 polymer ?
#
loop_
_entity_poly.entity_id
_entity_poly.type
_entity_poly.pdbx_seq_one_letter_code
_entity_poly.pdbx_strand_id
1 'polypeptide(L)' 'MALLDFQDIDCPYCGEPITLALDASAGAQRYVEDCAVCCRPITVVLEVDDDGVASAVGYAQDDA' A
#
# COMPACT_ATOMS: atom_id res chain seq x y z
N MET A 1 -18.06 1.70 12.36
CA MET A 1 -18.09 1.73 10.90
C MET A 1 -16.66 1.70 10.36
N ALA A 2 -16.35 0.73 9.55
CA ALA A 2 -15.01 0.65 8.97
C ALA A 2 -14.84 1.71 7.89
N LEU A 3 -13.75 2.46 7.98
CA LEU A 3 -13.43 3.48 7.00
C LEU A 3 -12.30 2.94 6.14
N LEU A 4 -12.67 2.31 5.05
CA LEU A 4 -11.69 1.79 4.11
C LEU A 4 -11.53 2.76 2.96
N ASP A 5 -10.32 3.22 2.76
CA ASP A 5 -9.96 4.02 1.60
C ASP A 5 -9.22 3.13 0.61
N PHE A 6 -9.40 3.43 -0.65
CA PHE A 6 -8.67 2.72 -1.71
C PHE A 6 -7.69 3.66 -2.34
N GLN A 7 -6.49 3.16 -2.58
CA GLN A 7 -5.44 3.94 -3.21
C GLN A 7 -4.76 3.09 -4.27
N ASP A 8 -4.51 3.67 -5.43
CA ASP A 8 -3.75 3.01 -6.48
C ASP A 8 -2.28 3.36 -6.32
N ILE A 9 -1.45 2.35 -6.37
CA ILE A 9 0.00 2.54 -6.42
C ILE A 9 0.54 1.85 -7.67
N ASP A 10 1.70 2.29 -8.14
CA ASP A 10 2.36 1.63 -9.25
C ASP A 10 3.24 0.51 -8.71
N CYS A 11 3.11 -0.66 -9.32
CA CYS A 11 3.96 -1.79 -8.96
C CYS A 11 5.43 -1.42 -9.22
N PRO A 12 6.32 -1.58 -8.24
CA PRO A 12 7.73 -1.22 -8.43
C PRO A 12 8.48 -2.16 -9.35
N TYR A 13 7.86 -3.27 -9.74
CA TYR A 13 8.49 -4.24 -10.63
C TYR A 13 7.99 -4.12 -12.07
N CYS A 14 6.67 -4.13 -12.27
CA CYS A 14 6.08 -4.15 -13.60
C CYS A 14 5.45 -2.83 -14.02
N GLY A 15 5.26 -1.89 -13.10
CA GLY A 15 4.69 -0.58 -13.40
C GLY A 15 3.18 -0.54 -13.54
N GLU A 16 2.51 -1.66 -13.34
CA GLU A 16 1.05 -1.69 -13.44
C GLU A 16 0.41 -1.10 -12.19
N PRO A 17 -0.70 -0.37 -12.34
CA PRO A 17 -1.40 0.15 -11.17
C PRO A 17 -2.08 -0.97 -10.40
N ILE A 18 -1.93 -0.95 -9.09
CA ILE A 18 -2.61 -1.88 -8.21
C ILE A 18 -3.38 -1.11 -7.16
N THR A 19 -4.58 -1.58 -6.84
CA THR A 19 -5.45 -0.93 -5.87
C THR A 19 -5.27 -1.57 -4.51
N LEU A 20 -4.98 -0.74 -3.52
CA LEU A 20 -4.81 -1.18 -2.14
C LEU A 20 -5.98 -0.70 -1.30
N ALA A 21 -6.47 -1.54 -0.41
CA ALA A 21 -7.45 -1.15 0.59
C ALA A 21 -6.69 -0.68 1.82
N LEU A 22 -6.91 0.57 2.22
CA LEU A 22 -6.20 1.19 3.35
C LEU A 22 -7.15 1.32 4.52
N ASP A 23 -6.72 0.89 5.70
CA ASP A 23 -7.50 0.99 6.92
C ASP A 23 -6.84 2.02 7.83
N ALA A 24 -7.35 3.26 7.80
CA ALA A 24 -6.80 4.34 8.60
C ALA A 24 -6.96 4.10 10.10
N SER A 25 -7.96 3.33 10.50
CA SER A 25 -8.19 3.07 11.93
C SER A 25 -7.11 2.19 12.55
N ALA A 26 -6.39 1.45 11.75
CA ALA A 26 -5.30 0.59 12.24
C ALA A 26 -4.00 1.37 12.46
N GLY A 27 -3.92 2.62 11.99
CA GLY A 27 -2.72 3.43 12.12
C GLY A 27 -1.65 3.04 11.12
N ALA A 28 -0.44 3.55 11.34
CA ALA A 28 0.69 3.27 10.46
C ALA A 28 1.06 1.79 10.50
N GLN A 29 1.29 1.20 9.33
CA GLN A 29 1.59 -0.22 9.21
C GLN A 29 2.60 -0.44 8.10
N ARG A 30 3.27 -1.58 8.18
CA ARG A 30 4.14 -2.06 7.11
C ARG A 30 3.79 -3.51 6.86
N TYR A 31 3.52 -3.84 5.61
CA TYR A 31 3.13 -5.20 5.26
C TYR A 31 3.51 -5.50 3.82
N VAL A 32 3.38 -6.76 3.42
CA VAL A 32 3.72 -7.21 2.08
C VAL A 32 2.43 -7.53 1.34
N GLU A 33 2.32 -7.01 0.12
CA GLU A 33 1.21 -7.28 -0.79
C GLU A 33 1.76 -7.86 -2.08
N ASP A 34 1.08 -8.84 -2.64
CA ASP A 34 1.48 -9.42 -3.91
C ASP A 34 0.91 -8.62 -5.07
N CYS A 35 1.73 -8.34 -6.06
CA CYS A 35 1.23 -7.72 -7.28
C CYS A 35 0.35 -8.71 -8.03
N ALA A 36 -0.84 -8.26 -8.45
CA ALA A 36 -1.78 -9.12 -9.16
C ALA A 36 -1.32 -9.44 -10.59
N VAL A 37 -0.38 -8.66 -11.13
CA VAL A 37 0.09 -8.81 -12.51
C VAL A 37 1.36 -9.65 -12.57
N CYS A 38 2.39 -9.27 -11.81
CA CYS A 38 3.67 -9.98 -11.86
C CYS A 38 3.90 -10.94 -10.70
N CYS A 39 2.98 -10.97 -9.75
CA CYS A 39 3.01 -11.88 -8.60
C CYS A 39 4.23 -11.72 -7.71
N ARG A 40 4.87 -10.56 -7.72
CA ARG A 40 6.02 -10.30 -6.88
C ARG A 40 5.60 -9.60 -5.59
N PRO A 41 6.32 -9.85 -4.48
CA PRO A 41 5.98 -9.21 -3.20
C PRO A 41 6.38 -7.74 -3.20
N ILE A 42 5.44 -6.90 -2.81
CA ILE A 42 5.65 -5.45 -2.69
C ILE A 42 5.60 -5.10 -1.22
N THR A 43 6.61 -4.41 -0.72
CA THR A 43 6.56 -3.89 0.64
C THR A 43 5.73 -2.62 0.64
N VAL A 44 4.63 -2.63 1.37
CA VAL A 44 3.72 -1.49 1.48
C VAL A 44 3.93 -0.83 2.83
N VAL A 45 4.16 0.48 2.80
CA VAL A 45 4.26 1.28 4.02
C VAL A 45 3.04 2.18 4.08
N LEU A 46 2.19 1.95 5.05
CA LEU A 46 0.98 2.72 5.28
C LEU A 46 1.25 3.75 6.36
N GLU A 47 0.95 5.00 6.07
CA GLU A 47 1.08 6.09 7.03
C GLU A 47 -0.25 6.80 7.18
N VAL A 48 -0.49 7.32 8.37
CA VAL A 48 -1.69 8.10 8.67
C VAL A 48 -1.22 9.44 9.22
N ASP A 49 -1.68 10.53 8.62
CA ASP A 49 -1.28 11.87 9.07
C ASP A 49 -2.15 12.36 10.23
N ASP A 50 -1.91 13.59 10.68
CA ASP A 50 -2.62 14.18 11.81
C ASP A 50 -4.11 14.37 11.53
N ASP A 51 -4.49 14.46 10.27
CA ASP A 51 -5.88 14.60 9.86
C ASP A 51 -6.59 13.25 9.73
N GLY A 52 -5.88 12.16 9.94
CA GLY A 52 -6.43 10.83 9.81
C GLY A 52 -6.48 10.33 8.37
N VAL A 53 -5.75 10.98 7.47
CA VAL A 53 -5.71 10.56 6.07
C VAL A 53 -4.63 9.50 5.90
N ALA A 54 -5.05 8.35 5.39
CA ALA A 54 -4.13 7.24 5.14
C ALA A 54 -3.48 7.40 3.77
N SER A 55 -2.21 7.08 3.69
CA SER A 55 -1.48 7.04 2.43
C SER A 55 -0.54 5.84 2.44
N ALA A 56 -0.30 5.29 1.27
CA ALA A 56 0.56 4.12 1.15
C ALA A 56 1.59 4.32 0.05
N VAL A 57 2.76 3.76 0.28
CA VAL A 57 3.85 3.75 -0.70
C VAL A 57 4.30 2.31 -0.86
N GLY A 58 4.51 1.89 -2.10
CA GLY A 58 5.00 0.55 -2.40
C GLY A 58 6.46 0.57 -2.79
N TYR A 59 7.22 -0.38 -2.23
CA TYR A 59 8.63 -0.54 -2.53
C TYR A 59 8.91 -1.93 -3.05
N ALA A 60 9.86 -2.06 -3.98
CA ALA A 60 10.38 -3.35 -4.34
C ALA A 60 11.09 -3.96 -3.13
N GLN A 61 11.11 -5.28 -3.06
CA GLN A 61 11.68 -5.98 -1.91
C GLN A 61 13.12 -5.57 -1.64
N ASP A 62 13.88 -5.30 -2.68
CA ASP A 62 15.29 -4.94 -2.54
C ASP A 62 15.50 -3.47 -2.17
N ASP A 63 14.48 -2.64 -2.29
CA ASP A 63 14.58 -1.22 -2.04
C ASP A 63 14.12 -0.82 -0.64
N ALA A 64 13.50 -1.71 0.06
CA ALA A 64 12.90 -1.39 1.37
C ALA A 64 13.87 -1.49 2.53
#